data_97b584103a972cd2a5a668c38645ae99
#
_entry.id   97b584103a972cd2a5a668c38645ae99
#
_cell.length_a   1.000
_cell.length_b   1.000
_cell.length_c   1.000
_cell.angle_alpha   90.00
_cell.angle_beta   90.00
_cell.angle_gamma   90.00
#
_symmetry.space_group_name_H-M   'P 1'
#
loop_
_entity.id
_entity.type
_entity.pdbx_description
1 polymer ?
#
loop_
_entity_poly.entity_id
_entity_poly.type
_entity_poly.pdbx_seq_one_letter_code
_entity_poly.pdbx_strand_id
1 'polypeptide(L)'
;MKTLKLVFISSAIMFLSISLVAQPKPWIVPANFKSMKNPVAMSDVSTQAGQALYVKTCAACHGKTGLGDGPKAKSLKTVPTDFTKAISQNQADGEHFYKTKTGRGDMPKYDGKLSDDDIWNIVNYVRTLKK
;
A
#
# COMPACT_ATOMS: atom_id res chain seq x y z
N MET A 1 36.52 -65.61 -10.60
CA MET A 1 36.54 -64.53 -9.60
C MET A 1 35.84 -63.34 -10.24
N LYS A 2 34.58 -63.05 -9.82
CA LYS A 2 33.77 -61.93 -10.36
C LYS A 2 33.83 -60.78 -9.37
N THR A 3 34.50 -59.70 -9.78
CA THR A 3 34.61 -58.47 -8.97
C THR A 3 33.33 -57.68 -9.05
N LEU A 4 32.59 -57.59 -7.95
CA LEU A 4 31.38 -56.79 -7.78
C LEU A 4 31.79 -55.30 -7.60
N LYS A 5 31.50 -54.46 -8.62
CA LYS A 5 31.71 -53.03 -8.52
C LYS A 5 30.53 -52.42 -7.76
N LEU A 6 30.77 -51.97 -6.52
CA LEU A 6 29.82 -51.13 -5.77
C LEU A 6 29.75 -49.75 -6.42
N VAL A 7 28.61 -49.40 -6.97
CA VAL A 7 28.31 -48.06 -7.45
C VAL A 7 27.69 -47.29 -6.26
N PHE A 8 28.45 -46.35 -5.67
CA PHE A 8 27.95 -45.44 -4.67
C PHE A 8 27.13 -44.33 -5.40
N ILE A 9 25.82 -44.45 -5.34
CA ILE A 9 24.93 -43.35 -5.76
C ILE A 9 24.87 -42.33 -4.62
N SER A 10 25.67 -41.27 -4.73
CA SER A 10 25.62 -40.14 -3.83
C SER A 10 24.37 -39.31 -4.14
N SER A 11 23.31 -39.48 -3.36
CA SER A 11 22.08 -38.70 -3.49
C SER A 11 22.32 -37.33 -2.84
N ALA A 12 22.67 -36.32 -3.63
CA ALA A 12 22.76 -34.92 -3.16
C ALA A 12 21.33 -34.40 -2.92
N ILE A 13 20.89 -34.45 -1.67
CA ILE A 13 19.65 -33.83 -1.22
C ILE A 13 19.89 -32.31 -1.20
N MET A 14 19.46 -31.65 -2.25
CA MET A 14 19.47 -30.20 -2.37
C MET A 14 18.37 -29.62 -1.46
N PHE A 15 18.74 -29.15 -0.26
CA PHE A 15 17.83 -28.43 0.61
C PHE A 15 17.46 -27.09 -0.04
N LEU A 16 16.28 -27.04 -0.66
CA LEU A 16 15.70 -25.80 -1.15
C LEU A 16 15.22 -25.01 0.09
N SER A 17 16.05 -24.09 0.58
CA SER A 17 15.68 -23.19 1.65
C SER A 17 14.59 -22.24 1.15
N ILE A 18 13.32 -22.56 1.41
CA ILE A 18 12.18 -21.65 1.15
C ILE A 18 12.29 -20.57 2.23
N SER A 19 12.85 -19.41 1.86
CA SER A 19 12.79 -18.22 2.70
C SER A 19 11.33 -17.79 2.82
N LEU A 20 10.71 -18.05 3.97
CA LEU A 20 9.37 -17.62 4.30
C LEU A 20 9.42 -16.09 4.49
N VAL A 21 9.19 -15.34 3.41
CA VAL A 21 9.04 -13.89 3.50
C VAL A 21 7.75 -13.65 4.28
N ALA A 22 7.87 -13.09 5.47
CA ALA A 22 6.73 -12.74 6.29
C ALA A 22 5.84 -11.76 5.52
N GLN A 23 4.64 -12.20 5.16
CA GLN A 23 3.66 -11.34 4.49
C GLN A 23 3.28 -10.18 5.40
N PRO A 24 3.22 -8.94 4.90
CA PRO A 24 2.81 -7.81 5.70
C PRO A 24 1.41 -8.06 6.26
N LYS A 25 1.26 -7.88 7.58
CA LYS A 25 -0.01 -8.10 8.28
C LYS A 25 -1.13 -7.27 7.63
N PRO A 26 -2.28 -7.86 7.25
CA PRO A 26 -3.36 -7.13 6.62
C PRO A 26 -3.81 -5.93 7.45
N TRP A 27 -4.19 -4.83 6.78
CA TRP A 27 -4.78 -3.68 7.46
C TRP A 27 -6.29 -3.91 7.61
N ILE A 28 -6.70 -4.24 8.82
CA ILE A 28 -8.11 -4.50 9.11
C ILE A 28 -8.85 -3.16 9.16
N VAL A 29 -9.76 -2.97 8.22
CA VAL A 29 -10.66 -1.81 8.16
C VAL A 29 -12.02 -2.22 8.69
N PRO A 30 -12.63 -1.48 9.64
CA PRO A 30 -13.97 -1.78 10.14
C PRO A 30 -15.03 -1.77 9.03
N ALA A 31 -16.05 -2.61 9.16
CA ALA A 31 -17.07 -2.81 8.11
C ALA A 31 -17.83 -1.52 7.76
N ASN A 32 -18.11 -0.67 8.75
CA ASN A 32 -18.77 0.62 8.53
C ASN A 32 -17.96 1.56 7.62
N PHE A 33 -16.61 1.52 7.70
CA PHE A 33 -15.77 2.29 6.78
C PHE A 33 -15.71 1.65 5.40
N LYS A 34 -15.70 0.31 5.28
CA LYS A 34 -15.73 -0.36 3.97
C LYS A 34 -16.97 -0.02 3.16
N SER A 35 -18.11 0.19 3.81
CA SER A 35 -19.35 0.58 3.16
C SER A 35 -19.52 2.09 2.99
N MET A 36 -18.62 2.89 3.57
CA MET A 36 -18.71 4.35 3.53
C MET A 36 -18.40 4.87 2.13
N LYS A 37 -19.30 5.66 1.59
CA LYS A 37 -19.13 6.37 0.31
C LYS A 37 -18.48 7.72 0.57
N ASN A 38 -17.69 8.19 -0.38
CA ASN A 38 -17.13 9.54 -0.33
C ASN A 38 -18.27 10.57 -0.46
N PRO A 39 -18.50 11.43 0.55
CA PRO A 39 -19.52 12.46 0.48
C PRO A 39 -19.12 13.63 -0.42
N VAL A 40 -17.82 13.80 -0.69
CA VAL A 40 -17.31 14.84 -1.58
C VAL A 40 -17.33 14.34 -3.01
N ALA A 41 -18.21 14.91 -3.83
CA ALA A 41 -18.31 14.54 -5.24
C ALA A 41 -16.97 14.72 -5.96
N MET A 42 -16.60 13.74 -6.81
CA MET A 42 -15.41 13.87 -7.64
C MET A 42 -15.64 14.99 -8.67
N SER A 43 -14.73 15.95 -8.70
CA SER A 43 -14.73 17.10 -9.59
C SER A 43 -13.30 17.60 -9.77
N ASP A 44 -13.07 18.47 -10.76
CA ASP A 44 -11.77 19.11 -10.93
C ASP A 44 -11.34 19.88 -9.67
N VAL A 45 -12.30 20.54 -9.00
CA VAL A 45 -12.04 21.30 -7.77
C VAL A 45 -11.60 20.37 -6.64
N SER A 46 -12.35 19.29 -6.38
CA SER A 46 -12.00 18.33 -5.32
C SER A 46 -10.69 17.59 -5.63
N THR A 47 -10.46 17.26 -6.88
CA THR A 47 -9.23 16.58 -7.34
C THR A 47 -8.00 17.48 -7.18
N GLN A 48 -8.09 18.76 -7.57
CA GLN A 48 -6.99 19.73 -7.41
C GLN A 48 -6.71 19.99 -5.92
N ALA A 49 -7.74 20.16 -5.10
CA ALA A 49 -7.59 20.30 -3.65
C ALA A 49 -6.89 19.06 -3.04
N GLY A 50 -7.35 17.88 -3.43
CA GLY A 50 -6.73 16.62 -3.01
C GLY A 50 -5.29 16.49 -3.46
N GLN A 51 -4.97 16.89 -4.69
CA GLN A 51 -3.60 16.90 -5.22
C GLN A 51 -2.67 17.81 -4.41
N ALA A 52 -3.11 19.02 -4.10
CA ALA A 52 -2.33 19.96 -3.31
C ALA A 52 -2.00 19.39 -1.91
N LEU A 53 -2.99 18.80 -1.25
CA LEU A 53 -2.82 18.15 0.05
C LEU A 53 -1.92 16.91 -0.07
N TYR A 54 -2.12 16.07 -1.07
CA TYR A 54 -1.31 14.88 -1.32
C TYR A 54 0.16 15.22 -1.52
N VAL A 55 0.48 16.20 -2.33
CA VAL A 55 1.87 16.65 -2.56
C VAL A 55 2.51 17.11 -1.25
N LYS A 56 1.78 17.82 -0.41
CA LYS A 56 2.27 18.34 0.86
C LYS A 56 2.46 17.25 1.92
N THR A 57 1.59 16.24 1.96
CA THR A 57 1.49 15.33 3.12
C THR A 57 1.79 13.87 2.81
N CYS A 58 1.60 13.41 1.57
CA CYS A 58 1.68 12.00 1.20
C CYS A 58 2.85 11.67 0.27
N ALA A 59 3.19 12.59 -0.65
CA ALA A 59 4.13 12.33 -1.73
C ALA A 59 5.55 12.00 -1.25
N ALA A 60 5.96 12.45 -0.06
CA ALA A 60 7.27 12.14 0.49
C ALA A 60 7.50 10.63 0.64
N CYS A 61 6.44 9.85 0.88
CA CYS A 61 6.47 8.39 1.00
C CYS A 61 5.87 7.72 -0.24
N HIS A 62 4.67 8.14 -0.67
CA HIS A 62 3.93 7.51 -1.75
C HIS A 62 4.38 7.92 -3.17
N GLY A 63 5.30 8.90 -3.28
CA GLY A 63 5.74 9.43 -4.58
C GLY A 63 4.76 10.44 -5.17
N LYS A 64 5.25 11.34 -6.02
CA LYS A 64 4.42 12.38 -6.65
C LYS A 64 3.33 11.81 -7.57
N THR A 65 3.60 10.63 -8.15
CA THR A 65 2.70 9.93 -9.06
C THR A 65 2.05 8.70 -8.42
N GLY A 66 2.22 8.52 -7.10
CA GLY A 66 1.56 7.46 -6.33
C GLY A 66 2.16 6.07 -6.47
N LEU A 67 3.39 5.95 -6.97
CA LEU A 67 4.05 4.65 -7.20
C LEU A 67 4.63 4.00 -5.93
N GLY A 68 4.55 4.66 -4.78
CA GLY A 68 5.19 4.19 -3.54
C GLY A 68 6.71 4.44 -3.50
N ASP A 69 7.21 5.30 -4.39
CA ASP A 69 8.63 5.57 -4.66
C ASP A 69 9.11 6.94 -4.15
N GLY A 70 8.40 7.49 -3.18
CA GLY A 70 8.78 8.77 -2.59
C GLY A 70 10.18 8.74 -1.96
N PRO A 71 10.83 9.91 -1.81
CA PRO A 71 12.21 9.98 -1.31
C PRO A 71 12.39 9.34 0.08
N LYS A 72 11.35 9.26 0.90
CA LYS A 72 11.38 8.58 2.20
C LYS A 72 11.08 7.08 2.12
N ALA A 73 10.58 6.55 0.99
CA ALA A 73 10.11 5.17 0.90
C ALA A 73 11.17 4.14 1.30
N LYS A 74 12.43 4.36 0.89
CA LYS A 74 13.54 3.43 1.18
C LYS A 74 13.93 3.34 2.66
N SER A 75 13.57 4.34 3.48
CA SER A 75 13.88 4.37 4.92
C SER A 75 12.75 3.81 5.78
N LEU A 76 11.62 3.45 5.18
CA LEU A 76 10.46 2.94 5.90
C LEU A 76 10.55 1.42 6.08
N LYS A 77 10.01 0.92 7.19
CA LYS A 77 9.89 -0.52 7.47
C LYS A 77 8.90 -1.22 6.56
N THR A 78 7.91 -0.47 6.08
CA THR A 78 6.86 -0.98 5.20
C THR A 78 6.89 -0.20 3.89
N VAL A 79 6.88 -0.92 2.76
CA VAL A 79 6.81 -0.28 1.43
C VAL A 79 5.49 0.48 1.30
N PRO A 80 5.53 1.78 0.95
CA PRO A 80 4.32 2.55 0.73
C PRO A 80 3.49 1.97 -0.43
N THR A 81 2.17 2.08 -0.30
CA THR A 81 1.24 1.59 -1.32
C THR A 81 1.48 2.28 -2.67
N ASP A 82 1.56 1.47 -3.73
CA ASP A 82 1.45 1.93 -5.11
C ASP A 82 -0.04 2.14 -5.45
N PHE A 83 -0.45 3.40 -5.53
CA PHE A 83 -1.83 3.78 -5.81
C PHE A 83 -2.23 3.57 -7.28
N THR A 84 -1.30 3.28 -8.17
CA THR A 84 -1.62 3.03 -9.58
C THR A 84 -2.15 1.62 -9.82
N LYS A 85 -1.95 0.71 -8.87
CA LYS A 85 -2.27 -0.72 -8.98
C LYS A 85 -3.71 -1.04 -8.61
N ALA A 86 -4.24 -2.07 -9.29
CA ALA A 86 -5.59 -2.57 -9.03
C ALA A 86 -5.82 -2.94 -7.55
N ILE A 87 -4.84 -3.52 -6.87
CA ILE A 87 -4.95 -3.89 -5.45
C ILE A 87 -5.26 -2.69 -4.54
N SER A 88 -4.82 -1.50 -4.91
CA SER A 88 -5.17 -0.26 -4.22
C SER A 88 -6.49 0.30 -4.74
N GLN A 89 -6.64 0.40 -6.06
CA GLN A 89 -7.78 1.03 -6.69
C GLN A 89 -9.11 0.27 -6.50
N ASN A 90 -9.06 -1.03 -6.23
CA ASN A 90 -10.25 -1.85 -5.93
C ASN A 90 -10.72 -1.74 -4.47
N GLN A 91 -9.96 -1.08 -3.60
CA GLN A 91 -10.41 -0.79 -2.24
C GLN A 91 -11.51 0.27 -2.27
N ALA A 92 -12.47 0.19 -1.35
CA ALA A 92 -13.52 1.21 -1.23
C ALA A 92 -12.93 2.56 -0.80
N ASP A 93 -13.63 3.66 -1.14
CA ASP A 93 -13.20 5.02 -0.74
C ASP A 93 -13.07 5.14 0.78
N GLY A 94 -14.00 4.56 1.53
CA GLY A 94 -13.95 4.55 2.99
C GLY A 94 -12.76 3.77 3.56
N GLU A 95 -12.19 2.80 2.82
CA GLU A 95 -10.96 2.13 3.25
C GLU A 95 -9.76 3.06 3.12
N HIS A 96 -9.66 3.82 2.03
CA HIS A 96 -8.63 4.85 1.85
C HIS A 96 -8.77 5.95 2.92
N PHE A 97 -10.00 6.40 3.14
CA PHE A 97 -10.30 7.40 4.17
C PHE A 97 -9.87 6.92 5.56
N TYR A 98 -10.29 5.73 5.97
CA TYR A 98 -9.94 5.17 7.27
C TYR A 98 -8.43 5.06 7.46
N LYS A 99 -7.73 4.50 6.48
CA LYS A 99 -6.27 4.32 6.54
C LYS A 99 -5.54 5.66 6.66
N THR A 100 -5.98 6.67 5.92
CA THR A 100 -5.41 8.02 5.99
C THR A 100 -5.71 8.66 7.36
N LYS A 101 -6.95 8.56 7.82
CA LYS A 101 -7.36 9.13 9.09
C LYS A 101 -6.61 8.53 10.27
N THR A 102 -6.48 7.20 10.32
CA THR A 102 -5.94 6.48 11.49
C THR A 102 -4.44 6.27 11.47
N GLY A 103 -3.82 6.17 10.28
CA GLY A 103 -2.43 5.81 10.13
C GLY A 103 -2.11 4.40 10.64
N ARG A 104 -0.90 3.91 10.36
CA ARG A 104 -0.36 2.65 10.91
C ARG A 104 1.14 2.55 10.67
N GLY A 105 1.91 2.17 11.69
CA GLY A 105 3.37 2.02 11.57
C GLY A 105 4.02 3.32 11.12
N ASP A 106 4.73 3.28 10.00
CA ASP A 106 5.40 4.47 9.44
C ASP A 106 4.43 5.47 8.79
N MET A 107 3.19 5.06 8.48
CA MET A 107 2.17 5.97 7.95
C MET A 107 1.54 6.78 9.10
N PRO A 108 1.72 8.11 9.11
CA PRO A 108 1.20 8.93 10.19
C PRO A 108 -0.32 8.99 10.22
N LYS A 109 -0.86 9.23 11.41
CA LYS A 109 -2.27 9.56 11.62
C LYS A 109 -2.53 11.00 11.18
N TYR A 110 -3.59 11.21 10.41
CA TYR A 110 -4.04 12.54 9.98
C TYR A 110 -5.30 13.05 10.69
N ASP A 111 -5.96 12.21 11.50
CA ASP A 111 -7.05 12.64 12.36
C ASP A 111 -6.60 13.80 13.27
N GLY A 112 -7.35 14.91 13.27
CA GLY A 112 -6.99 16.15 13.95
C GLY A 112 -5.93 17.01 13.26
N LYS A 113 -5.35 16.56 12.12
CA LYS A 113 -4.39 17.33 11.30
C LYS A 113 -4.99 17.81 9.98
N LEU A 114 -5.89 17.00 9.42
CA LEU A 114 -6.68 17.29 8.24
C LEU A 114 -8.15 17.16 8.61
N SER A 115 -9.00 17.95 7.99
CA SER A 115 -10.45 17.77 8.07
C SER A 115 -10.87 16.49 7.34
N ASP A 116 -12.06 15.98 7.64
CA ASP A 116 -12.60 14.82 6.92
C ASP A 116 -12.77 15.14 5.41
N ASP A 117 -13.19 16.35 5.06
CA ASP A 117 -13.29 16.80 3.67
C ASP A 117 -11.92 16.86 2.97
N ASP A 118 -10.87 17.27 3.67
CA ASP A 118 -9.49 17.22 3.12
C ASP A 118 -9.08 15.80 2.79
N ILE A 119 -9.38 14.84 3.69
CA ILE A 119 -9.07 13.43 3.47
C ILE A 119 -9.88 12.89 2.29
N TRP A 120 -11.16 13.26 2.17
CA TRP A 120 -12.00 12.85 1.04
C TRP A 120 -11.53 13.44 -0.29
N ASN A 121 -11.05 14.68 -0.30
CA ASN A 121 -10.41 15.27 -1.48
C ASN A 121 -9.14 14.51 -1.87
N ILE A 122 -8.32 14.09 -0.89
CA ILE A 122 -7.15 13.23 -1.16
C ILE A 122 -7.60 11.90 -1.78
N VAL A 123 -8.68 11.28 -1.29
CA VAL A 123 -9.23 10.05 -1.89
C VAL A 123 -9.62 10.28 -3.34
N ASN A 124 -10.31 11.39 -3.66
CA ASN A 124 -10.65 11.75 -5.04
C ASN A 124 -9.39 11.86 -5.93
N TYR A 125 -8.35 12.51 -5.45
CA TYR A 125 -7.09 12.60 -6.19
C TYR A 125 -6.44 11.22 -6.39
N VAL A 126 -6.37 10.38 -5.36
CA VAL A 126 -5.81 9.01 -5.45
C VAL A 126 -6.53 8.18 -6.51
N ARG A 127 -7.83 8.37 -6.71
CA ARG A 127 -8.59 7.70 -7.78
C ARG A 127 -8.11 8.07 -9.18
N THR A 128 -7.59 9.27 -9.38
CA THR A 128 -7.04 9.70 -10.67
C THR A 128 -5.70 9.07 -11.01
N LEU A 129 -5.02 8.45 -10.02
CA LEU A 129 -3.71 7.81 -10.22
C LEU A 129 -3.80 6.41 -10.84
N LYS A 130 -5.00 5.87 -11.04
CA LYS A 130 -5.22 4.58 -11.69
C LYS A 130 -4.58 4.54 -13.07
N LYS A 131 -3.83 3.45 -13.35
CA LYS A 131 -3.25 3.13 -14.66
C LYS A 131 -3.88 1.88 -15.24
#